data_a8be257707e981bd4b0c0b6808d15b05
#
_entry.id   a8be257707e981bd4b0c0b6808d15b05
#
_cell.length_a   1.000
_cell.length_b   1.000
_cell.length_c   1.000
_cell.angle_alpha   90.00
_cell.angle_beta   90.00
_cell.angle_gamma   90.00
#
_symmetry.space_group_name_H-M   'P 1'
#
loop_
_entity.id
_entity.type
_entity.pdbx_description
1 polymer ?
#
loop_
_entity_poly.entity_id
_entity_poly.type
_entity_poly.pdbx_seq_one_letter_code
_entity_poly.pdbx_strand_id
1 'polypeptide(L)'
;YPITPQNEIPEYLSARLPQVGGTYVQAESEVAASNMLYGAAGAGCRCFTSSSGPGISLMQEGISYIAGAELPVVIVNIMRGGPGLGGILPSQSDYFQAVKGGGHGDYRCLVLAPSTVQEAADLVQEAFDLADKYRNPVMVLGDGVMGQMMEPVEFKRTVRPEDLPPKPWATTGAKGRKPNIINSLYLKAEELEAHNWKLAAKYEEMARVECRHEAWCVDGDVDVLFVAYGTVARICKTAIDALRQRGVKAGLFRPVSLFPFPGQALLQAVEKARHVLVSEMSCGQMVEDVRCHVAGRRPVTFYGRVGGMIPTPEELVDEAKKLVGKAG
;
A
#
# COMPACT_ATOMS: atom_id res chain seq x y z
N TYR A 1 11.59 8.39 -11.85
CA TYR A 1 12.15 9.73 -11.66
C TYR A 1 12.62 9.89 -10.20
N PRO A 2 13.85 10.43 -9.94
CA PRO A 2 14.37 10.58 -8.59
C PRO A 2 13.57 11.62 -7.79
N ILE A 3 13.21 11.28 -6.56
CA ILE A 3 12.57 12.17 -5.59
C ILE A 3 12.84 11.67 -4.16
N THR A 4 13.21 12.59 -3.25
CA THR A 4 13.44 12.25 -1.84
C THR A 4 12.12 11.87 -1.14
N PRO A 5 12.08 10.80 -0.27
CA PRO A 5 13.21 10.05 0.27
C PRO A 5 13.48 8.68 -0.38
N GLN A 6 13.24 8.52 -1.67
CA GLN A 6 13.41 7.22 -2.35
C GLN A 6 14.53 7.22 -3.41
N ASN A 7 15.43 8.21 -3.41
CA ASN A 7 16.48 8.36 -4.42
C ASN A 7 17.39 7.14 -4.55
N GLU A 8 17.63 6.42 -3.46
CA GLU A 8 18.47 5.21 -3.43
C GLU A 8 17.90 4.09 -4.30
N ILE A 9 16.57 4.03 -4.49
CA ILE A 9 15.93 3.03 -5.34
C ILE A 9 16.33 3.22 -6.81
N PRO A 10 16.08 4.38 -7.46
CA PRO A 10 16.48 4.57 -8.84
C PRO A 10 18.01 4.60 -9.01
N GLU A 11 18.78 5.10 -8.06
CA GLU A 11 20.24 5.07 -8.10
C GLU A 11 20.76 3.63 -8.17
N TYR A 12 20.36 2.78 -7.24
CA TYR A 12 20.78 1.38 -7.24
C TYR A 12 20.33 0.64 -8.50
N LEU A 13 19.07 0.83 -8.92
CA LEU A 13 18.52 0.14 -10.07
C LEU A 13 19.13 0.59 -11.39
N SER A 14 19.50 1.86 -11.53
CA SER A 14 20.18 2.36 -12.74
C SER A 14 21.50 1.64 -12.99
N ALA A 15 22.21 1.31 -11.93
CA ALA A 15 23.50 0.60 -12.01
C ALA A 15 23.32 -0.92 -12.15
N ARG A 16 22.29 -1.52 -11.52
CA ARG A 16 22.19 -2.98 -11.36
C ARG A 16 21.26 -3.66 -12.36
N LEU A 17 20.13 -3.04 -12.73
CA LEU A 17 19.17 -3.66 -13.66
C LEU A 17 19.82 -4.07 -14.99
N PRO A 18 20.66 -3.24 -15.65
CA PRO A 18 21.30 -3.66 -16.90
C PRO A 18 22.22 -4.90 -16.74
N GLN A 19 22.82 -5.07 -15.56
CA GLN A 19 23.71 -6.21 -15.28
C GLN A 19 22.99 -7.55 -15.19
N VAL A 20 21.68 -7.51 -14.96
CA VAL A 20 20.84 -8.73 -14.87
C VAL A 20 19.86 -8.86 -16.04
N GLY A 21 20.10 -8.12 -17.14
CA GLY A 21 19.28 -8.17 -18.35
C GLY A 21 17.98 -7.36 -18.25
N GLY A 22 17.81 -6.56 -17.20
CA GLY A 22 16.70 -5.62 -17.07
C GLY A 22 16.99 -4.30 -17.77
N THR A 23 15.96 -3.45 -17.90
CA THR A 23 16.09 -2.11 -18.50
C THR A 23 15.70 -1.06 -17.47
N TYR A 24 16.57 -0.09 -17.27
CA TYR A 24 16.30 1.11 -16.49
C TYR A 24 16.21 2.32 -17.41
N VAL A 25 15.15 3.12 -17.22
CA VAL A 25 14.98 4.38 -17.96
C VAL A 25 14.59 5.46 -16.96
N GLN A 26 15.36 6.55 -16.94
CA GLN A 26 14.95 7.76 -16.22
C GLN A 26 14.09 8.62 -17.14
N ALA A 27 12.85 8.84 -16.74
CA ALA A 27 11.96 9.78 -17.42
C ALA A 27 12.31 11.23 -17.07
N GLU A 28 11.83 12.20 -17.84
CA GLU A 28 11.98 13.62 -17.53
C GLU A 28 11.04 14.12 -16.45
N SER A 29 9.99 13.34 -16.11
CA SER A 29 9.01 13.65 -15.08
C SER A 29 8.24 12.39 -14.66
N GLU A 30 7.53 12.47 -13.55
CA GLU A 30 6.64 11.40 -13.09
C GLU A 30 5.45 11.20 -14.03
N VAL A 31 4.96 12.26 -14.68
CA VAL A 31 3.92 12.17 -15.72
C VAL A 31 4.40 11.31 -16.87
N ALA A 32 5.61 11.58 -17.38
CA ALA A 32 6.21 10.76 -18.43
C ALA A 32 6.46 9.33 -17.97
N ALA A 33 6.96 9.13 -16.74
CA ALA A 33 7.18 7.80 -16.17
C ALA A 33 5.91 6.96 -16.17
N SER A 34 4.75 7.52 -15.78
CA SER A 34 3.47 6.81 -15.78
C SER A 34 3.02 6.40 -17.19
N ASN A 35 3.24 7.26 -18.20
CA ASN A 35 2.93 6.96 -19.60
C ASN A 35 3.88 5.90 -20.19
N MET A 36 5.16 5.92 -19.82
CA MET A 36 6.12 4.88 -20.20
C MET A 36 5.74 3.53 -19.60
N LEU A 37 5.28 3.49 -18.34
CA LEU A 37 4.75 2.29 -17.71
C LEU A 37 3.53 1.74 -18.43
N TYR A 38 2.60 2.62 -18.84
CA TYR A 38 1.43 2.23 -19.65
C TYR A 38 1.86 1.51 -20.92
N GLY A 39 2.81 2.07 -21.67
CA GLY A 39 3.34 1.45 -22.89
C GLY A 39 4.07 0.14 -22.64
N ALA A 40 4.97 0.11 -21.66
CA ALA A 40 5.74 -1.09 -21.31
C ALA A 40 4.85 -2.25 -20.83
N ALA A 41 3.90 -1.97 -19.93
CA ALA A 41 2.93 -2.96 -19.47
C ALA A 41 2.03 -3.44 -20.61
N GLY A 42 1.56 -2.53 -21.50
CA GLY A 42 0.80 -2.85 -22.69
C GLY A 42 1.54 -3.79 -23.64
N ALA A 43 2.85 -3.65 -23.76
CA ALA A 43 3.72 -4.56 -24.50
C ALA A 43 4.00 -5.90 -23.78
N GLY A 44 3.48 -6.09 -22.57
CA GLY A 44 3.60 -7.34 -21.82
C GLY A 44 4.81 -7.41 -20.84
N CYS A 45 5.57 -6.32 -20.68
CA CYS A 45 6.68 -6.30 -19.73
C CYS A 45 6.19 -6.29 -18.28
N ARG A 46 6.92 -6.92 -17.37
CA ARG A 46 6.86 -6.58 -15.95
C ARG A 46 7.60 -5.27 -15.75
N CYS A 47 6.89 -4.27 -15.27
CA CYS A 47 7.46 -2.93 -15.07
C CYS A 47 6.99 -2.32 -13.77
N PHE A 48 7.82 -1.41 -13.23
CA PHE A 48 7.49 -0.70 -12.01
C PHE A 48 8.12 0.69 -11.99
N THR A 49 7.62 1.52 -11.09
CA THR A 49 8.23 2.80 -10.72
C THR A 49 8.24 2.95 -9.21
N SER A 50 9.12 3.81 -8.74
CA SER A 50 9.12 4.30 -7.36
C SER A 50 9.01 5.81 -7.34
N SER A 51 8.29 6.35 -6.34
CA SER A 51 8.14 7.79 -6.16
C SER A 51 7.76 8.13 -4.72
N SER A 52 7.42 9.38 -4.46
CA SER A 52 7.01 9.90 -3.16
C SER A 52 6.07 11.08 -3.34
N GLY A 53 5.10 11.26 -2.45
CA GLY A 53 4.26 12.43 -2.29
C GLY A 53 3.90 13.17 -3.58
N PRO A 54 4.56 14.31 -3.89
CA PRO A 54 4.25 15.11 -5.09
C PRO A 54 4.40 14.33 -6.40
N GLY A 55 5.38 13.42 -6.50
CA GLY A 55 5.57 12.59 -7.68
C GLY A 55 4.44 11.59 -7.89
N ILE A 56 3.94 10.98 -6.80
CA ILE A 56 2.74 10.14 -6.87
C ILE A 56 1.53 10.98 -7.30
N SER A 57 1.40 12.21 -6.82
CA SER A 57 0.33 13.13 -7.24
C SER A 57 0.35 13.40 -8.75
N LEU A 58 1.53 13.62 -9.33
CA LEU A 58 1.70 13.81 -10.76
C LEU A 58 1.36 12.56 -11.59
N MET A 59 1.50 11.37 -11.04
CA MET A 59 1.19 10.10 -11.72
C MET A 59 -0.30 9.71 -11.67
N GLN A 60 -1.15 10.40 -10.92
CA GLN A 60 -2.52 9.93 -10.64
C GLN A 60 -3.38 9.75 -11.89
N GLU A 61 -3.25 10.63 -12.88
CA GLU A 61 -3.93 10.47 -14.16
C GLU A 61 -3.46 9.18 -14.87
N GLY A 62 -2.14 9.00 -14.98
CA GLY A 62 -1.54 7.81 -15.58
C GLY A 62 -1.92 6.52 -14.86
N ILE A 63 -2.01 6.54 -13.53
CA ILE A 63 -2.47 5.39 -12.73
C ILE A 63 -3.92 5.04 -13.06
N SER A 64 -4.80 6.05 -13.23
CA SER A 64 -6.18 5.81 -13.64
C SER A 64 -6.27 5.17 -15.04
N TYR A 65 -5.43 5.61 -15.98
CA TYR A 65 -5.34 5.02 -17.31
C TYR A 65 -4.83 3.57 -17.29
N ILE A 66 -3.80 3.29 -16.47
CA ILE A 66 -3.24 1.94 -16.27
C ILE A 66 -4.33 1.01 -15.71
N ALA A 67 -5.08 1.46 -14.72
CA ALA A 67 -6.17 0.69 -14.12
C ALA A 67 -7.32 0.47 -15.12
N GLY A 68 -7.74 1.53 -15.84
CA GLY A 68 -8.78 1.48 -16.86
C GLY A 68 -8.44 0.58 -18.05
N ALA A 69 -7.17 0.53 -18.43
CA ALA A 69 -6.67 -0.36 -19.48
C ALA A 69 -6.34 -1.78 -18.99
N GLU A 70 -6.54 -2.07 -17.70
CA GLU A 70 -6.22 -3.34 -17.05
C GLU A 70 -4.76 -3.77 -17.29
N LEU A 71 -3.83 -2.90 -16.96
CA LEU A 71 -2.40 -3.13 -17.13
C LEU A 71 -1.72 -3.48 -15.80
N PRO A 72 -0.88 -4.53 -15.77
CA PRO A 72 -0.13 -4.92 -14.59
C PRO A 72 1.09 -4.00 -14.38
N VAL A 73 1.06 -3.18 -13.35
CA VAL A 73 2.14 -2.26 -12.98
C VAL A 73 2.35 -2.31 -11.47
N VAL A 74 3.59 -2.27 -11.03
CA VAL A 74 3.94 -2.10 -9.61
C VAL A 74 4.39 -0.66 -9.35
N ILE A 75 3.89 -0.07 -8.27
CA ILE A 75 4.22 1.29 -7.84
C ILE A 75 4.73 1.21 -6.41
N VAL A 76 5.93 1.69 -6.15
CA VAL A 76 6.49 1.81 -4.80
C VAL A 76 6.37 3.28 -4.37
N ASN A 77 5.56 3.55 -3.36
CA ASN A 77 5.43 4.87 -2.76
C ASN A 77 6.13 4.90 -1.41
N ILE A 78 7.19 5.69 -1.30
CA ILE A 78 7.84 5.99 -0.02
C ILE A 78 7.33 7.34 0.45
N MET A 79 6.32 7.30 1.34
CA MET A 79 5.60 8.47 1.80
C MET A 79 6.49 9.47 2.55
N ARG A 80 6.20 10.73 2.34
CA ARG A 80 6.81 11.87 3.04
C ARG A 80 5.77 12.89 3.49
N GLY A 81 6.18 13.82 4.36
CA GLY A 81 5.28 14.85 4.89
C GLY A 81 4.79 15.81 3.82
N GLY A 82 3.47 16.02 3.76
CA GLY A 82 2.73 17.01 2.99
C GLY A 82 1.92 17.90 3.93
N PRO A 83 0.97 18.74 3.40
CA PRO A 83 0.63 18.94 1.97
C PRO A 83 1.59 19.85 1.21
N GLY A 84 1.37 19.97 -0.10
CA GLY A 84 2.17 20.76 -1.02
C GLY A 84 3.55 20.15 -1.24
N LEU A 85 4.59 20.95 -1.32
CA LEU A 85 5.97 20.45 -1.40
C LEU A 85 6.35 19.71 -0.11
N GLY A 86 5.83 20.14 1.02
CA GLY A 86 5.96 19.52 2.33
C GLY A 86 7.39 19.41 2.82
N GLY A 87 7.71 18.27 3.43
CA GLY A 87 9.04 17.92 3.92
C GLY A 87 9.49 16.55 3.39
N ILE A 88 10.73 16.18 3.69
CA ILE A 88 11.31 14.90 3.25
C ILE A 88 11.25 13.82 4.34
N LEU A 89 10.76 14.18 5.53
CA LEU A 89 10.68 13.29 6.68
C LEU A 89 9.48 12.32 6.56
N PRO A 90 9.50 11.20 7.28
CA PRO A 90 8.48 10.15 7.18
C PRO A 90 7.06 10.63 7.44
N SER A 91 6.11 10.05 6.74
CA SER A 91 4.68 10.31 6.93
C SER A 91 3.85 9.10 6.50
N GLN A 92 2.57 9.06 6.90
CA GLN A 92 1.56 8.14 6.41
C GLN A 92 0.34 8.88 5.82
N SER A 93 0.55 10.13 5.39
CA SER A 93 -0.53 11.01 4.92
C SER A 93 -0.95 10.79 3.46
N ASP A 94 -0.35 9.83 2.74
CA ASP A 94 -0.78 9.43 1.40
C ASP A 94 -1.76 8.22 1.43
N TYR A 95 -2.25 7.83 2.61
CA TYR A 95 -3.18 6.70 2.73
C TYR A 95 -4.42 6.88 1.85
N PHE A 96 -5.11 8.02 1.94
CA PHE A 96 -6.29 8.27 1.10
C PHE A 96 -5.94 8.24 -0.38
N GLN A 97 -4.85 8.87 -0.78
CA GLN A 97 -4.39 8.88 -2.17
C GLN A 97 -4.17 7.45 -2.68
N ALA A 98 -3.58 6.56 -1.85
CA ALA A 98 -3.32 5.18 -2.21
C ALA A 98 -4.60 4.33 -2.28
N VAL A 99 -5.48 4.42 -1.27
CA VAL A 99 -6.63 3.50 -1.12
C VAL A 99 -7.94 4.03 -1.69
N LYS A 100 -8.12 5.34 -1.75
CA LYS A 100 -9.33 5.97 -2.32
C LYS A 100 -9.11 6.41 -3.77
N GLY A 101 -7.85 6.55 -4.20
CA GLY A 101 -7.43 7.04 -5.50
C GLY A 101 -7.32 8.57 -5.55
N GLY A 102 -6.47 9.05 -6.45
CA GLY A 102 -6.26 10.48 -6.72
C GLY A 102 -6.48 10.83 -8.19
N GLY A 103 -6.63 9.83 -9.07
CA GLY A 103 -7.08 9.97 -10.44
C GLY A 103 -8.60 10.08 -10.54
N HIS A 104 -9.16 9.88 -11.73
CA HIS A 104 -10.60 9.92 -11.94
C HIS A 104 -11.18 8.54 -12.27
N GLY A 105 -12.48 8.40 -12.04
CA GLY A 105 -13.24 7.18 -12.35
C GLY A 105 -13.22 6.14 -11.23
N ASP A 106 -13.93 5.05 -11.49
CA ASP A 106 -14.17 3.98 -10.52
C ASP A 106 -13.05 2.94 -10.58
N TYR A 107 -11.85 3.30 -10.10
CA TYR A 107 -10.72 2.38 -10.05
C TYR A 107 -10.17 2.19 -8.64
N ARG A 108 -9.43 1.09 -8.45
CA ARG A 108 -8.69 0.78 -7.23
C ARG A 108 -7.31 0.25 -7.57
N CYS A 109 -6.32 0.62 -6.78
CA CYS A 109 -5.05 -0.09 -6.69
C CYS A 109 -5.14 -1.13 -5.58
N LEU A 110 -4.51 -2.30 -5.73
CA LEU A 110 -4.23 -3.14 -4.59
C LEU A 110 -3.08 -2.50 -3.82
N VAL A 111 -3.23 -2.28 -2.51
CA VAL A 111 -2.26 -1.55 -1.70
C VAL A 111 -1.76 -2.40 -0.55
N LEU A 112 -0.45 -2.60 -0.49
CA LEU A 112 0.24 -3.41 0.52
C LEU A 112 1.19 -2.53 1.33
N ALA A 113 1.19 -2.70 2.64
CA ALA A 113 2.03 -1.91 3.57
C ALA A 113 2.93 -2.82 4.41
N PRO A 114 4.22 -2.95 4.06
CA PRO A 114 5.19 -3.68 4.85
C PRO A 114 5.49 -2.97 6.18
N SER A 115 5.92 -3.74 7.19
CA SER A 115 6.39 -3.24 8.48
C SER A 115 7.85 -3.61 8.79
N THR A 116 8.48 -4.46 7.98
CA THR A 116 9.89 -4.85 8.07
C THR A 116 10.56 -4.81 6.72
N VAL A 117 11.88 -4.75 6.68
CA VAL A 117 12.64 -4.77 5.41
C VAL A 117 12.46 -6.09 4.69
N GLN A 118 12.41 -7.22 5.42
CA GLN A 118 12.10 -8.52 4.82
C GLN A 118 10.72 -8.53 4.17
N GLU A 119 9.71 -8.01 4.87
CA GLU A 119 8.35 -7.95 4.33
C GLU A 119 8.27 -7.01 3.11
N ALA A 120 9.02 -5.89 3.11
CA ALA A 120 9.10 -5.02 1.95
C ALA A 120 9.66 -5.74 0.71
N ALA A 121 10.72 -6.54 0.88
CA ALA A 121 11.29 -7.34 -0.20
C ALA A 121 10.30 -8.42 -0.69
N ASP A 122 9.65 -9.14 0.24
CA ASP A 122 8.68 -10.19 -0.09
C ASP A 122 7.46 -9.60 -0.82
N LEU A 123 6.89 -8.50 -0.31
CA LEU A 123 5.70 -7.86 -0.88
C LEU A 123 5.96 -7.20 -2.24
N VAL A 124 7.16 -6.65 -2.49
CA VAL A 124 7.52 -6.13 -3.81
C VAL A 124 7.57 -7.26 -4.84
N GLN A 125 8.15 -8.42 -4.51
CA GLN A 125 8.13 -9.58 -5.41
C GLN A 125 6.70 -10.05 -5.68
N GLU A 126 5.90 -10.16 -4.64
CA GLU A 126 4.51 -10.60 -4.76
C GLU A 126 3.62 -9.60 -5.49
N ALA A 127 3.90 -8.30 -5.37
CA ALA A 127 3.17 -7.25 -6.07
C ALA A 127 3.18 -7.45 -7.60
N PHE A 128 4.27 -7.94 -8.18
CA PHE A 128 4.32 -8.26 -9.61
C PHE A 128 3.39 -9.42 -9.98
N ASP A 129 3.29 -10.45 -9.13
CA ASP A 129 2.40 -11.58 -9.39
C ASP A 129 0.93 -11.19 -9.23
N LEU A 130 0.63 -10.38 -8.23
CA LEU A 130 -0.71 -9.82 -8.02
C LEU A 130 -1.12 -8.88 -9.16
N ALA A 131 -0.17 -8.05 -9.63
CA ALA A 131 -0.41 -7.18 -10.78
C ALA A 131 -0.74 -8.00 -12.04
N ASP A 132 0.04 -9.06 -12.33
CA ASP A 132 -0.22 -9.96 -13.45
C ASP A 132 -1.55 -10.73 -13.28
N LYS A 133 -1.83 -11.25 -12.08
CA LYS A 133 -3.05 -12.00 -11.75
C LYS A 133 -4.32 -11.21 -12.03
N TYR A 134 -4.35 -9.97 -11.54
CA TYR A 134 -5.54 -9.13 -11.63
C TYR A 134 -5.52 -8.16 -12.82
N ARG A 135 -4.41 -8.08 -13.55
CA ARG A 135 -4.20 -7.04 -14.56
C ARG A 135 -4.58 -5.67 -13.99
N ASN A 136 -3.87 -5.27 -12.94
CA ASN A 136 -4.20 -4.10 -12.14
C ASN A 136 -2.95 -3.47 -11.56
N PRO A 137 -2.89 -2.15 -11.36
CA PRO A 137 -1.81 -1.55 -10.59
C PRO A 137 -1.82 -2.03 -9.14
N VAL A 138 -0.64 -2.38 -8.64
CA VAL A 138 -0.39 -2.74 -7.24
C VAL A 138 0.59 -1.75 -6.65
N MET A 139 0.25 -1.19 -5.50
CA MET A 139 1.09 -0.24 -4.77
C MET A 139 1.68 -0.88 -3.53
N VAL A 140 2.99 -0.76 -3.35
CA VAL A 140 3.67 -1.03 -2.08
C VAL A 140 3.91 0.32 -1.41
N LEU A 141 3.30 0.50 -0.23
CA LEU A 141 3.23 1.77 0.48
C LEU A 141 4.12 1.70 1.72
N GLY A 142 5.29 2.34 1.65
CA GLY A 142 6.24 2.48 2.74
C GLY A 142 6.38 3.94 3.19
N ASP A 143 7.26 4.16 4.15
CA ASP A 143 7.64 5.48 4.62
C ASP A 143 9.16 5.61 4.72
N GLY A 144 9.66 6.84 4.92
CA GLY A 144 11.09 7.12 4.94
C GLY A 144 11.86 6.47 6.09
N VAL A 145 11.20 6.06 7.19
CA VAL A 145 11.85 5.30 8.27
C VAL A 145 12.22 3.91 7.75
N MET A 146 11.26 3.24 7.11
CA MET A 146 11.49 1.92 6.53
C MET A 146 12.56 1.96 5.44
N GLY A 147 12.54 3.00 4.60
CA GLY A 147 13.52 3.18 3.53
C GLY A 147 14.96 3.33 4.01
N GLN A 148 15.18 3.72 5.27
CA GLN A 148 16.50 3.88 5.88
C GLN A 148 16.89 2.75 6.84
N MET A 149 16.01 1.76 7.06
CA MET A 149 16.32 0.62 7.90
C MET A 149 17.29 -0.33 7.21
N MET A 150 18.23 -0.85 7.98
CA MET A 150 19.13 -1.92 7.56
C MET A 150 18.84 -3.17 8.37
N GLU A 151 18.26 -4.17 7.72
CA GLU A 151 17.94 -5.47 8.31
C GLU A 151 18.41 -6.57 7.35
N PRO A 152 18.79 -7.76 7.86
CA PRO A 152 19.09 -8.89 6.99
C PRO A 152 17.85 -9.32 6.21
N VAL A 153 18.03 -9.60 4.92
CA VAL A 153 16.96 -10.05 4.02
C VAL A 153 17.35 -11.39 3.39
N GLU A 154 16.42 -12.33 3.42
CA GLU A 154 16.52 -13.61 2.73
C GLU A 154 15.55 -13.63 1.54
N PHE A 155 16.08 -13.80 0.32
CA PHE A 155 15.26 -13.98 -0.87
C PHE A 155 14.80 -15.43 -0.98
N LYS A 156 13.54 -15.70 -0.66
CA LYS A 156 12.95 -17.04 -0.60
C LYS A 156 12.68 -17.65 -1.97
N ARG A 157 12.65 -16.81 -3.01
CA ARG A 157 12.24 -17.21 -4.34
C ARG A 157 12.98 -16.41 -5.41
N THR A 158 13.38 -17.10 -6.48
CA THR A 158 13.83 -16.49 -7.73
C THR A 158 12.83 -16.81 -8.83
N VAL A 159 12.35 -15.80 -9.53
CA VAL A 159 11.44 -15.94 -10.68
C VAL A 159 12.24 -15.75 -11.96
N ARG A 160 12.18 -16.71 -12.87
CA ARG A 160 12.86 -16.64 -14.16
C ARG A 160 11.89 -16.12 -15.22
N PRO A 161 12.37 -15.48 -16.32
CA PRO A 161 11.51 -15.01 -17.38
C PRO A 161 10.58 -16.08 -17.98
N GLU A 162 11.05 -17.31 -18.08
CA GLU A 162 10.30 -18.48 -18.58
C GLU A 162 9.17 -18.95 -17.64
N ASP A 163 9.26 -18.61 -16.35
CA ASP A 163 8.25 -18.96 -15.35
C ASP A 163 7.09 -17.93 -15.29
N LEU A 164 7.21 -16.83 -16.05
CA LEU A 164 6.20 -15.78 -16.05
C LEU A 164 4.93 -16.22 -16.77
N PRO A 165 3.74 -15.82 -16.28
CA PRO A 165 2.49 -16.17 -16.94
C PRO A 165 2.44 -15.58 -18.35
N PRO A 166 1.88 -16.32 -19.33
CA PRO A 166 1.71 -15.82 -20.69
C PRO A 166 0.76 -14.63 -20.69
N LYS A 167 1.05 -13.62 -21.53
CA LYS A 167 0.26 -12.39 -21.67
C LYS A 167 -0.34 -12.30 -23.08
N PRO A 168 -1.34 -13.13 -23.43
CA PRO A 168 -1.91 -13.19 -24.78
C PRO A 168 -2.61 -11.88 -25.21
N TRP A 169 -2.91 -11.03 -24.26
CA TRP A 169 -3.52 -9.72 -24.45
C TRP A 169 -2.49 -8.62 -24.81
N ALA A 170 -1.19 -8.89 -24.67
CA ALA A 170 -0.14 -7.88 -24.90
C ALA A 170 0.01 -7.50 -26.38
N THR A 171 0.45 -6.26 -26.62
CA THR A 171 0.63 -5.70 -27.97
C THR A 171 1.97 -6.09 -28.59
N THR A 172 2.23 -7.40 -28.70
CA THR A 172 3.48 -7.97 -29.20
C THR A 172 3.53 -8.18 -30.72
N GLY A 173 2.76 -7.41 -31.48
CA GLY A 173 2.55 -7.59 -32.93
C GLY A 173 1.33 -8.43 -33.23
N ALA A 174 0.95 -8.52 -34.52
CA ALA A 174 -0.27 -9.19 -34.96
C ALA A 174 -0.07 -10.18 -36.14
N LYS A 175 1.17 -10.65 -36.35
CA LYS A 175 1.46 -11.64 -37.39
C LYS A 175 0.74 -12.96 -37.09
N GLY A 176 -0.18 -13.35 -37.98
CA GLY A 176 -0.95 -14.59 -37.90
C GLY A 176 -2.11 -14.58 -36.86
N ARG A 177 -2.45 -13.42 -36.28
CA ARG A 177 -3.59 -13.25 -35.38
C ARG A 177 -4.23 -11.87 -35.48
N LYS A 178 -5.40 -11.70 -34.86
CA LYS A 178 -6.00 -10.37 -34.72
C LYS A 178 -5.11 -9.49 -33.80
N PRO A 179 -5.00 -8.18 -34.06
CA PRO A 179 -4.28 -7.27 -33.19
C PRO A 179 -4.95 -7.21 -31.81
N ASN A 180 -4.13 -7.16 -30.75
CA ASN A 180 -4.61 -6.80 -29.42
C ASN A 180 -4.72 -5.28 -29.31
N ILE A 181 -5.74 -4.82 -28.62
CA ILE A 181 -5.99 -3.40 -28.39
C ILE A 181 -5.93 -3.15 -26.89
N ILE A 182 -5.05 -2.25 -26.49
CA ILE A 182 -4.98 -1.71 -25.14
C ILE A 182 -5.59 -0.31 -25.17
N ASN A 183 -6.67 -0.13 -24.46
CA ASN A 183 -7.46 1.09 -24.49
C ASN A 183 -8.11 1.38 -23.14
N SER A 184 -8.23 2.66 -22.80
CA SER A 184 -9.02 3.16 -21.66
C SER A 184 -10.06 4.20 -22.10
N LEU A 185 -10.20 4.44 -23.43
CA LEU A 185 -11.18 5.35 -23.99
C LEU A 185 -12.39 4.57 -24.51
N TYR A 186 -13.56 4.87 -24.00
CA TYR A 186 -14.86 4.36 -24.42
C TYR A 186 -15.78 5.53 -24.72
N LEU A 187 -16.14 5.69 -26.02
CA LEU A 187 -16.97 6.83 -26.45
C LEU A 187 -18.47 6.59 -26.27
N LYS A 188 -18.90 5.32 -26.18
CA LYS A 188 -20.29 4.97 -25.91
C LYS A 188 -20.48 4.72 -24.42
N ALA A 189 -21.50 5.33 -23.83
CA ALA A 189 -21.78 5.23 -22.42
C ALA A 189 -21.99 3.78 -21.95
N GLU A 190 -22.68 2.99 -22.74
CA GLU A 190 -23.00 1.58 -22.43
C GLU A 190 -21.74 0.71 -22.42
N GLU A 191 -20.77 0.99 -23.28
CA GLU A 191 -19.48 0.28 -23.31
C GLU A 191 -18.64 0.62 -22.08
N LEU A 192 -18.61 1.90 -21.69
CA LEU A 192 -17.89 2.34 -20.47
C LEU A 192 -18.55 1.79 -19.20
N GLU A 193 -19.88 1.82 -19.15
CA GLU A 193 -20.63 1.24 -18.01
C GLU A 193 -20.31 -0.25 -17.84
N ALA A 194 -20.40 -1.02 -18.91
CA ALA A 194 -20.08 -2.45 -18.89
C ALA A 194 -18.64 -2.72 -18.44
N HIS A 195 -17.70 -1.89 -18.89
CA HIS A 195 -16.30 -1.99 -18.47
C HIS A 195 -16.14 -1.66 -16.97
N ASN A 196 -16.79 -0.62 -16.46
CA ASN A 196 -16.72 -0.27 -15.05
C ASN A 196 -17.32 -1.35 -14.16
N TRP A 197 -18.41 -2.00 -14.55
CA TRP A 197 -18.95 -3.15 -13.81
C TRP A 197 -18.00 -4.35 -13.82
N LYS A 198 -17.28 -4.58 -14.91
CA LYS A 198 -16.21 -5.60 -14.95
C LYS A 198 -15.08 -5.27 -13.98
N LEU A 199 -14.65 -4.00 -13.91
CA LEU A 199 -13.64 -3.56 -12.95
C LEU A 199 -14.15 -3.70 -11.49
N ALA A 200 -15.39 -3.30 -11.22
CA ALA A 200 -16.00 -3.45 -9.91
C ALA A 200 -16.01 -4.91 -9.44
N ALA A 201 -16.43 -5.85 -10.28
CA ALA A 201 -16.40 -7.28 -9.97
C ALA A 201 -14.97 -7.79 -9.67
N LYS A 202 -13.97 -7.29 -10.38
CA LYS A 202 -12.56 -7.58 -10.09
C LYS A 202 -12.13 -7.07 -8.71
N TYR A 203 -12.56 -5.87 -8.33
CA TYR A 203 -12.24 -5.30 -7.01
C TYR A 203 -12.97 -6.02 -5.87
N GLU A 204 -14.18 -6.49 -6.09
CA GLU A 204 -14.90 -7.37 -5.14
C GLU A 204 -14.16 -8.69 -4.94
N GLU A 205 -13.66 -9.31 -6.00
CA GLU A 205 -12.84 -10.51 -5.91
C GLU A 205 -11.54 -10.25 -5.14
N MET A 206 -10.84 -9.14 -5.42
CA MET A 206 -9.68 -8.73 -4.63
C MET A 206 -10.04 -8.57 -3.15
N ALA A 207 -11.17 -7.92 -2.84
CA ALA A 207 -11.62 -7.70 -1.48
C ALA A 207 -11.93 -9.01 -0.74
N ARG A 208 -12.36 -10.04 -1.47
CA ARG A 208 -12.64 -11.36 -0.92
C ARG A 208 -11.37 -12.18 -0.65
N VAL A 209 -10.35 -12.04 -1.51
CA VAL A 209 -9.19 -12.97 -1.55
C VAL A 209 -7.93 -12.37 -0.96
N GLU A 210 -7.69 -11.05 -1.13
CA GLU A 210 -6.40 -10.44 -0.84
C GLU A 210 -6.36 -9.61 0.46
N CYS A 211 -7.39 -9.75 1.31
CA CYS A 211 -7.36 -9.16 2.65
C CYS A 211 -6.28 -9.82 3.51
N ARG A 212 -5.32 -9.03 3.99
CA ARG A 212 -4.18 -9.49 4.79
C ARG A 212 -4.01 -8.66 6.04
N HIS A 213 -3.73 -9.32 7.14
CA HIS A 213 -3.49 -8.67 8.42
C HIS A 213 -2.54 -9.49 9.29
N GLU A 214 -2.01 -8.84 10.29
CA GLU A 214 -1.35 -9.47 11.44
C GLU A 214 -2.15 -9.12 12.70
N ALA A 215 -2.44 -10.13 13.52
CA ALA A 215 -3.01 -9.98 14.83
C ALA A 215 -1.97 -10.46 15.87
N TRP A 216 -1.53 -9.57 16.75
CA TRP A 216 -0.51 -9.88 17.71
C TRP A 216 -0.98 -9.59 19.13
N CYS A 217 -0.82 -10.57 20.03
CA CYS A 217 -1.28 -10.50 21.42
C CYS A 217 -2.80 -10.27 21.59
N VAL A 218 -3.64 -10.88 20.73
CA VAL A 218 -5.12 -10.76 20.74
C VAL A 218 -5.84 -12.09 20.99
N ASP A 219 -5.17 -13.06 21.60
CA ASP A 219 -5.71 -14.42 21.83
C ASP A 219 -6.80 -14.49 22.91
N GLY A 220 -7.03 -13.41 23.66
CA GLY A 220 -8.06 -13.28 24.70
C GLY A 220 -8.58 -11.86 24.79
N ASP A 221 -9.21 -11.54 25.93
CA ASP A 221 -9.67 -10.16 26.19
C ASP A 221 -8.52 -9.18 26.19
N VAL A 222 -8.73 -8.04 25.56
CA VAL A 222 -7.77 -6.95 25.37
C VAL A 222 -8.34 -5.66 25.95
N ASP A 223 -7.59 -5.00 26.84
CA ASP A 223 -8.00 -3.69 27.36
C ASP A 223 -7.90 -2.60 26.28
N VAL A 224 -6.78 -2.62 25.52
CA VAL A 224 -6.55 -1.67 24.40
C VAL A 224 -6.04 -2.43 23.17
N LEU A 225 -6.80 -2.38 22.10
CA LEU A 225 -6.38 -2.85 20.76
C LEU A 225 -5.78 -1.67 19.99
N PHE A 226 -4.49 -1.73 19.73
CA PHE A 226 -3.86 -0.83 18.79
C PHE A 226 -4.21 -1.24 17.36
N VAL A 227 -4.50 -0.26 16.50
CA VAL A 227 -4.62 -0.46 15.06
C VAL A 227 -3.62 0.48 14.37
N ALA A 228 -2.66 -0.09 13.68
CA ALA A 228 -1.60 0.65 13.02
C ALA A 228 -1.01 -0.16 11.86
N TYR A 229 -0.40 0.51 10.87
CA TYR A 229 0.30 -0.14 9.77
C TYR A 229 1.74 0.37 9.62
N GLY A 230 2.53 -0.30 8.79
CA GLY A 230 3.90 0.12 8.48
C GLY A 230 4.78 0.29 9.71
N THR A 231 5.58 1.34 9.71
CA THR A 231 6.51 1.67 10.81
C THR A 231 5.80 1.89 12.13
N VAL A 232 4.61 2.51 12.14
CA VAL A 232 3.86 2.75 13.40
C VAL A 232 3.44 1.45 14.05
N ALA A 233 3.11 0.41 13.29
CA ALA A 233 2.81 -0.91 13.84
C ALA A 233 4.00 -1.52 14.59
N ARG A 234 5.23 -1.32 14.12
CA ARG A 234 6.45 -1.73 14.85
C ARG A 234 6.58 -1.02 16.17
N ILE A 235 6.36 0.29 16.17
CA ILE A 235 6.42 1.12 17.39
C ILE A 235 5.35 0.67 18.39
N CYS A 236 4.14 0.35 17.91
CA CYS A 236 3.08 -0.21 18.74
C CYS A 236 3.48 -1.51 19.44
N LYS A 237 4.24 -2.41 18.78
CA LYS A 237 4.71 -3.66 19.41
C LYS A 237 5.55 -3.37 20.68
N THR A 238 6.48 -2.41 20.60
CA THR A 238 7.28 -1.99 21.77
C THR A 238 6.41 -1.40 22.89
N ALA A 239 5.43 -0.55 22.52
CA ALA A 239 4.49 0.02 23.48
C ALA A 239 3.63 -1.07 24.17
N ILE A 240 3.17 -2.05 23.40
CA ILE A 240 2.37 -3.18 23.90
C ILE A 240 3.18 -4.03 24.89
N ASP A 241 4.45 -4.34 24.59
CA ASP A 241 5.31 -5.06 25.52
C ASP A 241 5.46 -4.32 26.85
N ALA A 242 5.68 -2.99 26.79
CA ALA A 242 5.78 -2.16 27.98
C ALA A 242 4.47 -2.07 28.79
N LEU A 243 3.31 -2.07 28.13
CA LEU A 243 1.99 -2.10 28.77
C LEU A 243 1.72 -3.44 29.42
N ARG A 244 2.03 -4.55 28.75
CA ARG A 244 1.84 -5.91 29.26
C ARG A 244 2.71 -6.19 30.49
N GLN A 245 3.95 -5.70 30.52
CA GLN A 245 4.82 -5.76 31.72
C GLN A 245 4.20 -5.03 32.92
N ARG A 246 3.30 -4.08 32.69
CA ARG A 246 2.56 -3.32 33.69
C ARG A 246 1.16 -3.86 33.98
N GLY A 247 0.83 -5.05 33.47
CA GLY A 247 -0.44 -5.73 33.69
C GLY A 247 -1.60 -5.27 32.81
N VAL A 248 -1.38 -4.36 31.83
CA VAL A 248 -2.39 -3.92 30.87
C VAL A 248 -2.40 -4.88 29.68
N LYS A 249 -3.56 -5.49 29.41
CA LYS A 249 -3.73 -6.39 28.26
C LYS A 249 -3.85 -5.57 26.96
N ALA A 250 -2.72 -5.30 26.34
CA ALA A 250 -2.69 -4.61 25.04
C ALA A 250 -2.41 -5.59 23.92
N GLY A 251 -2.95 -5.34 22.73
CA GLY A 251 -2.75 -6.12 21.51
C GLY A 251 -2.69 -5.22 20.28
N LEU A 252 -2.25 -5.77 19.14
CA LEU A 252 -2.15 -5.08 17.84
C LEU A 252 -2.98 -5.79 16.80
N PHE A 253 -3.74 -5.02 16.03
CA PHE A 253 -4.25 -5.37 14.72
C PHE A 253 -3.53 -4.52 13.68
N ARG A 254 -2.78 -5.17 12.78
CA ARG A 254 -2.05 -4.52 11.69
C ARG A 254 -2.63 -4.93 10.34
N PRO A 255 -3.30 -4.05 9.60
CA PRO A 255 -3.57 -4.31 8.20
C PRO A 255 -2.25 -4.38 7.42
N VAL A 256 -2.04 -5.44 6.65
CA VAL A 256 -0.95 -5.60 5.67
C VAL A 256 -1.45 -5.15 4.30
N SER A 257 -2.68 -5.52 3.92
CA SER A 257 -3.38 -4.88 2.81
C SER A 257 -4.16 -3.67 3.32
N LEU A 258 -3.98 -2.52 2.67
CA LEU A 258 -4.75 -1.31 2.96
C LEU A 258 -5.93 -1.15 2.00
N PHE A 259 -5.79 -1.63 0.79
CA PHE A 259 -6.88 -1.99 -0.10
C PHE A 259 -6.57 -3.35 -0.74
N PRO A 260 -7.45 -4.33 -0.57
CA PRO A 260 -8.66 -4.31 0.26
C PRO A 260 -8.34 -4.22 1.76
N PHE A 261 -9.16 -3.50 2.50
CA PHE A 261 -9.01 -3.37 3.95
C PHE A 261 -9.57 -4.63 4.65
N PRO A 262 -8.85 -5.24 5.61
CA PRO A 262 -9.25 -6.49 6.28
C PRO A 262 -10.31 -6.26 7.37
N GLY A 263 -11.45 -5.65 7.00
CA GLY A 263 -12.48 -5.19 7.92
C GLY A 263 -13.13 -6.30 8.75
N GLN A 264 -13.38 -7.47 8.17
CA GLN A 264 -13.97 -8.60 8.90
C GLN A 264 -13.02 -9.12 10.00
N ALA A 265 -11.75 -9.23 9.70
CA ALA A 265 -10.74 -9.63 10.67
C ALA A 265 -10.57 -8.57 11.78
N LEU A 266 -10.61 -7.28 11.41
CA LEU A 266 -10.63 -6.19 12.39
C LEU A 266 -11.81 -6.31 13.35
N LEU A 267 -13.02 -6.58 12.87
CA LEU A 267 -14.21 -6.77 13.71
C LEU A 267 -14.02 -7.88 14.74
N GLN A 268 -13.46 -9.02 14.33
CA GLN A 268 -13.18 -10.14 15.24
C GLN A 268 -12.18 -9.75 16.35
N ALA A 269 -11.18 -8.94 16.03
CA ALA A 269 -10.24 -8.43 17.04
C ALA A 269 -10.90 -7.39 17.97
N VAL A 270 -11.74 -6.52 17.41
CA VAL A 270 -12.48 -5.48 18.15
C VAL A 270 -13.51 -6.07 19.12
N GLU A 271 -14.13 -7.19 18.81
CA GLU A 271 -15.07 -7.87 19.73
C GLU A 271 -14.42 -8.26 21.05
N LYS A 272 -13.14 -8.58 21.05
CA LYS A 272 -12.33 -8.92 22.23
C LYS A 272 -11.74 -7.69 22.95
N ALA A 273 -11.85 -6.50 22.39
CA ALA A 273 -11.24 -5.30 22.91
C ALA A 273 -12.23 -4.41 23.65
N ARG A 274 -11.77 -3.74 24.73
CA ARG A 274 -12.55 -2.69 25.41
C ARG A 274 -12.42 -1.35 24.72
N HIS A 275 -11.21 -0.99 24.29
CA HIS A 275 -10.90 0.26 23.60
C HIS A 275 -10.09 -0.04 22.32
N VAL A 276 -10.30 0.77 21.28
CA VAL A 276 -9.50 0.75 20.06
C VAL A 276 -8.71 2.05 19.98
N LEU A 277 -7.39 1.95 19.84
CA LEU A 277 -6.47 3.08 19.67
C LEU A 277 -5.81 2.99 18.30
N VAL A 278 -6.21 3.86 17.39
CA VAL A 278 -5.60 3.97 16.07
C VAL A 278 -4.43 4.94 16.14
N SER A 279 -3.27 4.53 15.64
CA SER A 279 -2.11 5.41 15.57
C SER A 279 -1.54 5.48 14.15
N GLU A 280 -1.23 6.70 13.71
CA GLU A 280 -0.71 6.99 12.36
C GLU A 280 0.26 8.18 12.37
N MET A 281 1.14 8.23 11.36
CA MET A 281 1.90 9.45 11.04
C MET A 281 1.09 10.33 10.06
N SER A 282 -0.11 10.73 10.48
CA SER A 282 -1.06 11.56 9.72
C SER A 282 -2.03 12.29 10.67
N CYS A 283 -2.88 13.14 10.12
CA CYS A 283 -4.02 13.75 10.85
C CYS A 283 -5.21 12.79 11.05
N GLY A 284 -5.09 11.53 10.66
CA GLY A 284 -6.15 10.53 10.74
C GLY A 284 -6.75 10.25 9.36
N GLN A 285 -6.26 9.23 8.69
CA GLN A 285 -6.77 8.77 7.40
C GLN A 285 -7.23 7.30 7.50
N MET A 286 -6.38 6.36 7.92
CA MET A 286 -6.80 4.97 8.12
C MET A 286 -7.87 4.86 9.21
N VAL A 287 -7.85 5.74 10.22
CA VAL A 287 -8.85 5.75 11.29
C VAL A 287 -10.28 5.90 10.77
N GLU A 288 -10.49 6.51 9.60
CA GLU A 288 -11.82 6.59 9.00
C GLU A 288 -12.31 5.23 8.52
N ASP A 289 -11.45 4.43 7.88
CA ASP A 289 -11.78 3.05 7.50
C ASP A 289 -11.97 2.17 8.74
N VAL A 290 -11.14 2.34 9.78
CA VAL A 290 -11.33 1.64 11.07
C VAL A 290 -12.70 1.99 11.66
N ARG A 291 -13.08 3.26 11.75
CA ARG A 291 -14.38 3.70 12.29
C ARG A 291 -15.54 3.17 11.46
N CYS A 292 -15.41 3.17 10.14
CA CYS A 292 -16.43 2.62 9.24
C CYS A 292 -16.69 1.14 9.52
N HIS A 293 -15.63 0.33 9.67
CA HIS A 293 -15.78 -1.10 9.93
C HIS A 293 -16.19 -1.41 11.36
N VAL A 294 -15.66 -0.69 12.35
CA VAL A 294 -16.07 -0.85 13.77
C VAL A 294 -17.53 -0.48 13.98
N ALA A 295 -18.06 0.48 13.23
CA ALA A 295 -19.48 0.87 13.20
C ALA A 295 -20.08 1.11 14.60
N GLY A 296 -19.35 1.79 15.48
CA GLY A 296 -19.78 2.14 16.84
C GLY A 296 -19.78 0.99 17.87
N ARG A 297 -19.36 -0.21 17.52
CA ARG A 297 -19.33 -1.37 18.47
C ARG A 297 -18.37 -1.17 19.63
N ARG A 298 -17.32 -0.40 19.43
CA ARG A 298 -16.35 0.00 20.46
C ARG A 298 -15.93 1.45 20.27
N PRO A 299 -15.51 2.16 21.34
CA PRO A 299 -14.92 3.47 21.20
C PRO A 299 -13.60 3.41 20.42
N VAL A 300 -13.49 4.23 19.38
CA VAL A 300 -12.27 4.37 18.55
C VAL A 300 -11.63 5.71 18.85
N THR A 301 -10.48 5.68 19.50
CA THR A 301 -9.62 6.83 19.78
C THR A 301 -8.53 6.91 18.73
N PHE A 302 -8.11 8.11 18.40
CA PHE A 302 -7.04 8.37 17.44
C PHE A 302 -5.89 9.11 18.11
N TYR A 303 -4.66 8.68 17.79
CA TYR A 303 -3.44 9.40 18.13
C TYR A 303 -2.56 9.50 16.88
N GLY A 304 -2.20 10.71 16.48
CA GLY A 304 -1.40 10.99 15.28
C GLY A 304 -0.22 11.92 15.54
N ARG A 305 0.86 11.70 14.78
CA ARG A 305 1.96 12.64 14.63
C ARG A 305 2.02 13.08 13.17
N VAL A 306 2.43 14.31 12.91
CA VAL A 306 2.40 14.92 11.56
C VAL A 306 3.69 15.67 11.28
N GLY A 307 3.88 16.13 10.04
CA GLY A 307 4.99 16.99 9.65
C GLY A 307 6.37 16.33 9.76
N GLY A 308 6.45 15.00 9.68
CA GLY A 308 7.69 14.25 9.82
C GLY A 308 8.00 13.77 11.23
N MET A 309 7.11 14.06 12.20
CA MET A 309 7.23 13.54 13.56
C MET A 309 6.74 12.11 13.63
N ILE A 310 7.45 11.27 14.39
CA ILE A 310 7.18 9.85 14.57
C ILE A 310 6.66 9.63 16.00
N PRO A 311 5.57 8.85 16.20
CA PRO A 311 5.14 8.49 17.55
C PRO A 311 6.23 7.73 18.29
N THR A 312 6.42 8.00 19.58
CA THR A 312 7.30 7.19 20.43
C THR A 312 6.52 6.09 21.15
N PRO A 313 7.18 5.00 21.58
CA PRO A 313 6.53 3.97 22.40
C PRO A 313 5.95 4.55 23.70
N GLU A 314 6.63 5.52 24.31
CA GLU A 314 6.20 6.17 25.55
C GLU A 314 4.91 6.97 25.35
N GLU A 315 4.82 7.76 24.27
CA GLU A 315 3.60 8.48 23.92
C GLU A 315 2.42 7.52 23.74
N LEU A 316 2.63 6.39 23.04
CA LEU A 316 1.59 5.38 22.84
C LEU A 316 1.18 4.67 24.14
N VAL A 317 2.13 4.40 25.04
CA VAL A 317 1.85 3.88 26.38
C VAL A 317 0.99 4.85 27.18
N ASP A 318 1.30 6.15 27.13
CA ASP A 318 0.57 7.15 27.89
C ASP A 318 -0.85 7.37 27.31
N GLU A 319 -1.02 7.34 26.00
CA GLU A 319 -2.36 7.39 25.39
C GLU A 319 -3.20 6.16 25.75
N ALA A 320 -2.62 4.96 25.74
CA ALA A 320 -3.31 3.74 26.15
C ALA A 320 -3.74 3.77 27.62
N LYS A 321 -2.88 4.26 28.54
CA LYS A 321 -3.21 4.40 29.96
C LYS A 321 -4.38 5.36 30.22
N LYS A 322 -4.48 6.46 29.45
CA LYS A 322 -5.62 7.38 29.54
C LYS A 322 -6.95 6.69 29.24
N LEU A 323 -6.94 5.69 28.36
CA LEU A 323 -8.14 4.92 28.01
C LEU A 323 -8.50 3.92 29.10
N VAL A 324 -7.53 3.19 29.64
CA VAL A 324 -7.75 2.19 30.70
C VAL A 324 -8.12 2.86 32.01
N GLY A 325 -7.48 3.98 32.38
CA GLY A 325 -7.76 4.74 33.60
C GLY A 325 -9.11 5.46 33.63
N LYS A 326 -9.79 5.64 32.51
CA LYS A 326 -11.15 6.20 32.41
C LYS A 326 -12.25 5.17 32.61
N ALA A 327 -11.89 3.89 32.74
CA ALA A 327 -12.84 2.78 32.88
C ALA A 327 -13.05 2.35 34.37
N GLY A 328 -12.53 3.12 35.35
CA GLY A 328 -12.71 2.91 36.79
C GLY A 328 -13.75 3.84 37.39
#